data_197d337efeda1e24a5211157afed791d
#
_entry.id   197d337efeda1e24a5211157afed791d
#
_cell.length_a   1.000
_cell.length_b   1.000
_cell.length_c   1.000
_cell.angle_alpha   90.00
_cell.angle_beta   90.00
_cell.angle_gamma   90.00
#
_symmetry.space_group_name_H-M   'P 1'
#
loop_
_entity.id
_entity.type
_entity.pdbx_description
1 polymer ?
#
loop_
_entity_poly.entity_id
_entity_poly.type
_entity_poly.pdbx_seq_one_letter_code
_entity_poly.pdbx_strand_id
1 'polypeptide(L)'
;MSKRRSFEVPGIEHENPIPAVCRIGSLVMSSGIFPRDPATGKAPDDLEEQCAVLFANIRRVIECAGGTTDDIIKITVFAKDRKTKAFVNKEWLAMFPDPHSRPARHTIVYHELPGNMLIQCDLTAVVGE
;
A
#
# COMPACT_ATOMS: atom_id res chain seq x y z
N MET A 1 -16.00 23.10 8.69
CA MET A 1 -15.88 21.90 7.84
C MET A 1 -14.42 21.61 7.58
N SER A 2 -14.01 20.37 7.83
CA SER A 2 -12.61 19.98 7.59
C SER A 2 -12.38 19.77 6.08
N LYS A 3 -11.27 20.32 5.56
CA LYS A 3 -10.87 20.03 4.18
C LYS A 3 -10.18 18.67 4.06
N ARG A 4 -9.68 18.13 5.16
CA ARG A 4 -9.06 16.80 5.17
C ARG A 4 -10.12 15.74 5.38
N ARG A 5 -10.10 14.72 4.54
CA ARG A 5 -11.00 13.57 4.64
C ARG A 5 -10.17 12.31 4.88
N SER A 6 -10.58 11.53 5.86
CA SER A 6 -9.92 10.27 6.23
C SER A 6 -10.80 9.10 5.86
N PHE A 7 -10.19 8.01 5.41
CA PHE A 7 -10.93 6.82 4.95
C PHE A 7 -10.34 5.56 5.58
N GLU A 8 -11.21 4.59 5.80
CA GLU A 8 -10.83 3.27 6.30
C GLU A 8 -11.15 2.20 5.26
N VAL A 9 -10.35 1.14 5.27
CA VAL A 9 -10.63 -0.04 4.44
C VAL A 9 -11.09 -1.15 5.39
N PRO A 10 -12.33 -1.63 5.24
CA PRO A 10 -12.84 -2.70 6.13
C PRO A 10 -11.95 -3.94 6.11
N GLY A 11 -11.66 -4.46 7.29
CA GLY A 11 -10.83 -5.66 7.48
C GLY A 11 -9.35 -5.40 7.66
N ILE A 12 -8.87 -4.18 7.37
CA ILE A 12 -7.45 -3.83 7.53
C ILE A 12 -7.25 -2.52 8.28
N GLU A 13 -8.18 -2.20 9.18
CA GLU A 13 -8.08 -1.00 10.01
C GLU A 13 -6.85 -1.07 10.92
N HIS A 14 -6.26 0.09 11.20
CA HIS A 14 -5.13 0.19 12.12
C HIS A 14 -5.59 0.10 13.56
N GLU A 15 -4.75 -0.47 14.43
CA GLU A 15 -5.02 -0.50 15.87
C GLU A 15 -4.89 0.88 16.48
N ASN A 16 -3.94 1.68 15.99
CA ASN A 16 -3.77 3.05 16.41
C ASN A 16 -4.86 3.94 15.82
N PRO A 17 -5.13 5.11 16.40
CA PRO A 17 -6.17 6.01 15.92
C PRO A 17 -5.72 6.78 14.67
N ILE A 18 -5.42 6.05 13.60
CA ILE A 18 -5.00 6.61 12.31
C ILE A 18 -5.81 5.98 11.19
N PRO A 19 -6.13 6.74 10.14
CA PRO A 19 -6.87 6.20 8.99
C PRO A 19 -5.98 5.35 8.11
N ALA A 20 -6.59 4.60 7.20
CA ALA A 20 -5.84 3.92 6.15
C ALA A 20 -5.22 4.93 5.18
N VAL A 21 -5.96 5.99 4.88
CA VAL A 21 -5.56 6.99 3.89
C VAL A 21 -6.30 8.29 4.16
N CYS A 22 -5.68 9.41 3.83
CA CYS A 22 -6.34 10.71 3.91
C CYS A 22 -6.19 11.48 2.61
N ARG A 23 -7.04 12.49 2.43
CA ARG A 23 -7.11 13.26 1.20
C ARG A 23 -7.41 14.73 1.51
N ILE A 24 -6.67 15.64 0.84
CA ILE A 24 -6.98 17.07 0.80
C ILE A 24 -7.00 17.47 -0.68
N GLY A 25 -8.17 17.85 -1.19
CA GLY A 25 -8.31 18.15 -2.61
C GLY A 25 -7.92 16.94 -3.45
N SER A 26 -6.92 17.09 -4.31
CA SER A 26 -6.41 16.02 -5.16
C SER A 26 -5.27 15.21 -4.53
N LEU A 27 -4.68 15.72 -3.44
CA LEU A 27 -3.53 15.05 -2.82
C LEU A 27 -4.00 13.95 -1.87
N VAL A 28 -3.47 12.74 -2.07
CA VAL A 28 -3.79 11.55 -1.28
C VAL A 28 -2.50 10.97 -0.72
N MET A 29 -2.50 10.66 0.58
CA MET A 29 -1.39 9.99 1.23
C MET A 29 -1.92 8.91 2.17
N SER A 30 -1.29 7.74 2.14
CA SER A 30 -1.71 6.64 3.01
C SER A 30 -0.88 6.55 4.28
N SER A 31 -1.44 5.92 5.29
CA SER A 31 -0.68 5.34 6.39
C SER A 31 0.00 4.05 5.90
N GLY A 32 0.68 3.33 6.78
CA GLY A 32 1.29 2.07 6.41
C GLY A 32 0.25 1.08 5.88
N ILE A 33 0.53 0.46 4.74
CA ILE A 33 -0.30 -0.58 4.16
C ILE A 33 0.39 -1.91 4.44
N PHE A 34 -0.36 -2.85 5.03
CA PHE A 34 0.16 -4.12 5.50
C PHE A 34 -0.28 -5.26 4.60
N PRO A 35 0.49 -6.37 4.55
CA PRO A 35 0.10 -7.56 3.79
C PRO A 35 -0.95 -8.39 4.54
N ARG A 36 -1.93 -7.75 5.10
CA ARG A 36 -2.97 -8.37 5.91
C ARG A 36 -4.21 -8.60 5.06
N ASP A 37 -4.64 -9.86 4.99
CA ASP A 37 -5.84 -10.22 4.23
C ASP A 37 -7.08 -9.71 4.97
N PRO A 38 -7.91 -8.87 4.33
CA PRO A 38 -9.10 -8.34 4.99
C PRO A 38 -10.12 -9.42 5.39
N ALA A 39 -10.10 -10.59 4.73
CA ALA A 39 -11.02 -11.68 5.07
C ALA A 39 -10.64 -12.38 6.37
N THR A 40 -9.35 -12.45 6.71
CA THR A 40 -8.86 -13.14 7.90
C THR A 40 -8.32 -12.19 8.97
N GLY A 41 -7.96 -10.97 8.58
CA GLY A 41 -7.29 -10.03 9.46
C GLY A 41 -5.81 -10.35 9.71
N LYS A 42 -5.25 -11.31 8.97
CA LYS A 42 -3.89 -11.80 9.19
C LYS A 42 -3.05 -11.74 7.93
N ALA A 43 -1.73 -11.61 8.10
CA ALA A 43 -0.79 -11.72 7.01
C ALA A 43 -0.46 -13.21 6.78
N PRO A 44 -0.44 -13.67 5.52
CA PRO A 44 0.06 -15.02 5.24
C PRO A 44 1.53 -15.14 5.62
N ASP A 45 2.01 -16.36 5.90
CA ASP A 45 3.39 -16.56 6.31
C ASP A 45 4.37 -16.52 5.13
N ASP A 46 3.91 -16.82 3.94
CA ASP A 46 4.73 -16.89 2.74
C ASP A 46 4.96 -15.48 2.14
N LEU A 47 6.20 -15.19 1.80
CA LEU A 47 6.58 -13.87 1.26
C LEU A 47 5.87 -13.56 -0.06
N GLU A 48 5.77 -14.53 -0.97
CA GLU A 48 5.09 -14.31 -2.25
C GLU A 48 3.63 -13.95 -2.05
N GLU A 49 2.95 -14.67 -1.13
CA GLU A 49 1.57 -14.37 -0.80
C GLU A 49 1.42 -13.03 -0.10
N GLN A 50 2.37 -12.67 0.78
CA GLN A 50 2.35 -11.35 1.42
C GLN A 50 2.42 -10.23 0.38
N CYS A 51 3.27 -10.38 -0.62
CA CYS A 51 3.37 -9.38 -1.69
C CYS A 51 2.08 -9.28 -2.49
N ALA A 52 1.44 -10.39 -2.80
CA ALA A 52 0.17 -10.39 -3.52
C ALA A 52 -0.93 -9.68 -2.72
N VAL A 53 -1.03 -9.99 -1.43
CA VAL A 53 -2.01 -9.34 -0.54
C VAL A 53 -1.70 -7.85 -0.39
N LEU A 54 -0.42 -7.49 -0.23
CA LEU A 54 -0.01 -6.09 -0.11
C LEU A 54 -0.47 -5.27 -1.32
N PHE A 55 -0.23 -5.77 -2.53
CA PHE A 55 -0.62 -5.04 -3.74
C PHE A 55 -2.14 -5.00 -3.93
N ALA A 56 -2.85 -6.05 -3.55
CA ALA A 56 -4.31 -6.01 -3.50
C ALA A 56 -4.80 -4.93 -2.52
N ASN A 57 -4.11 -4.78 -1.38
CA ASN A 57 -4.44 -3.74 -0.40
C ASN A 57 -4.09 -2.33 -0.90
N ILE A 58 -3.03 -2.18 -1.67
CA ILE A 58 -2.73 -0.89 -2.33
C ILE A 58 -3.92 -0.45 -3.17
N ARG A 59 -4.48 -1.36 -3.97
CA ARG A 59 -5.66 -1.06 -4.78
C ARG A 59 -6.85 -0.67 -3.92
N ARG A 60 -7.11 -1.41 -2.85
CA ARG A 60 -8.22 -1.10 -1.93
C ARG A 60 -8.09 0.28 -1.31
N VAL A 61 -6.87 0.63 -0.89
CA VAL A 61 -6.59 1.92 -0.25
C VAL A 61 -6.83 3.08 -1.21
N ILE A 62 -6.27 3.01 -2.42
CA ILE A 62 -6.44 4.12 -3.36
C ILE A 62 -7.89 4.25 -3.84
N GLU A 63 -8.59 3.13 -3.99
CA GLU A 63 -10.00 3.15 -4.41
C GLU A 63 -10.90 3.72 -3.33
N CYS A 64 -10.64 3.45 -2.05
CA CYS A 64 -11.46 4.02 -0.98
C CYS A 64 -11.26 5.54 -0.86
N ALA A 65 -10.16 6.08 -1.35
CA ALA A 65 -9.92 7.53 -1.41
C ALA A 65 -10.46 8.16 -2.70
N GLY A 66 -11.12 7.37 -3.54
CA GLY A 66 -11.76 7.88 -4.76
C GLY A 66 -10.89 7.84 -6.01
N GLY A 67 -9.73 7.18 -5.95
CA GLY A 67 -8.80 7.09 -7.07
C GLY A 67 -8.66 5.68 -7.63
N THR A 68 -7.69 5.54 -8.51
CA THR A 68 -7.28 4.25 -9.08
C THR A 68 -5.78 4.11 -8.96
N THR A 69 -5.26 2.94 -9.29
CA THR A 69 -3.81 2.71 -9.26
C THR A 69 -3.05 3.63 -10.23
N ASP A 70 -3.71 4.14 -11.27
CA ASP A 70 -3.09 5.09 -12.21
C ASP A 70 -2.84 6.46 -11.60
N ASP A 71 -3.46 6.76 -10.46
CA ASP A 71 -3.29 8.03 -9.76
C ASP A 71 -2.10 8.03 -8.81
N ILE A 72 -1.52 6.88 -8.55
CA ILE A 72 -0.40 6.72 -7.60
C ILE A 72 0.88 7.25 -8.25
N ILE A 73 1.57 8.17 -7.54
CA ILE A 73 2.83 8.74 -8.05
C ILE A 73 4.06 8.22 -7.31
N LYS A 74 3.89 7.72 -6.09
CA LYS A 74 5.00 7.16 -5.32
C LYS A 74 4.53 6.05 -4.40
N ILE A 75 5.33 4.98 -4.34
CA ILE A 75 5.17 3.92 -3.34
C ILE A 75 6.51 3.74 -2.66
N THR A 76 6.53 3.82 -1.33
CA THR A 76 7.69 3.49 -0.52
C THR A 76 7.47 2.12 0.07
N VAL A 77 8.37 1.19 -0.21
CA VAL A 77 8.30 -0.19 0.25
C VAL A 77 9.27 -0.37 1.41
N PHE A 78 8.77 -0.92 2.51
CA PHE A 78 9.60 -1.31 3.67
C PHE A 78 9.69 -2.84 3.66
N ALA A 79 10.88 -3.36 3.51
CA ALA A 79 11.14 -4.78 3.39
C ALA A 79 12.04 -5.27 4.51
N LYS A 80 11.74 -6.42 5.07
CA LYS A 80 12.55 -6.98 6.16
C LYS A 80 13.96 -7.30 5.70
N ASP A 81 14.10 -7.72 4.44
CA ASP A 81 15.40 -7.93 3.81
C ASP A 81 15.30 -7.75 2.29
N ARG A 82 16.41 -7.87 1.59
CA ARG A 82 16.47 -7.65 0.14
C ARG A 82 15.90 -8.78 -0.71
N LYS A 83 15.56 -9.92 -0.11
CA LYS A 83 14.97 -11.07 -0.82
C LYS A 83 13.57 -10.76 -1.34
N THR A 84 12.92 -9.72 -0.81
CA THR A 84 11.59 -9.31 -1.24
C THR A 84 11.54 -8.80 -2.67
N LYS A 85 12.66 -8.34 -3.23
CA LYS A 85 12.71 -7.60 -4.48
C LYS A 85 12.05 -8.32 -5.65
N ALA A 86 12.33 -9.60 -5.83
CA ALA A 86 11.79 -10.37 -6.95
C ALA A 86 10.26 -10.46 -6.87
N PHE A 87 9.72 -10.68 -5.68
CA PHE A 87 8.28 -10.81 -5.48
C PHE A 87 7.56 -9.46 -5.58
N VAL A 88 8.19 -8.39 -5.12
CA VAL A 88 7.67 -7.03 -5.32
C VAL A 88 7.63 -6.69 -6.80
N ASN A 89 8.71 -6.98 -7.54
CA ASN A 89 8.75 -6.68 -8.97
C ASN A 89 7.69 -7.44 -9.74
N LYS A 90 7.39 -8.67 -9.35
CA LYS A 90 6.33 -9.46 -9.98
C LYS A 90 4.97 -8.75 -9.87
N GLU A 91 4.60 -8.33 -8.66
CA GLU A 91 3.33 -7.62 -8.44
C GLU A 91 3.32 -6.24 -9.07
N TRP A 92 4.47 -5.56 -9.01
CA TRP A 92 4.65 -4.23 -9.60
C TRP A 92 4.41 -4.26 -11.11
N LEU A 93 5.01 -5.21 -11.81
CA LEU A 93 4.84 -5.34 -13.26
C LEU A 93 3.42 -5.72 -13.64
N ALA A 94 2.73 -6.48 -12.81
CA ALA A 94 1.33 -6.82 -13.04
C ALA A 94 0.42 -5.60 -12.86
N MET A 95 0.69 -4.77 -11.85
CA MET A 95 -0.11 -3.58 -11.57
C MET A 95 0.22 -2.42 -12.50
N PHE A 96 1.49 -2.25 -12.87
CA PHE A 96 1.99 -1.15 -13.70
C PHE A 96 2.76 -1.70 -14.91
N PRO A 97 2.03 -2.28 -15.89
CA PRO A 97 2.70 -2.93 -17.03
C PRO A 97 3.34 -1.97 -18.03
N ASP A 98 2.83 -0.73 -18.13
CA ASP A 98 3.38 0.25 -19.08
C ASP A 98 4.66 0.87 -18.51
N PRO A 99 5.83 0.65 -19.18
CA PRO A 99 7.10 1.20 -18.67
C PRO A 99 7.16 2.72 -18.66
N HIS A 100 6.25 3.39 -19.34
CA HIS A 100 6.18 4.85 -19.37
C HIS A 100 5.15 5.42 -18.40
N SER A 101 4.47 4.56 -17.62
CA SER A 101 3.42 4.98 -16.69
C SER A 101 3.50 4.15 -15.42
N ARG A 102 4.51 4.43 -14.60
CA ARG A 102 4.74 3.77 -13.33
C ARG A 102 5.00 4.79 -12.24
N PRO A 103 4.54 4.54 -11.02
CA PRO A 103 4.93 5.39 -9.88
C PRO A 103 6.43 5.30 -9.63
N ALA A 104 6.98 6.32 -8.99
CA ALA A 104 8.32 6.21 -8.41
C ALA A 104 8.27 5.24 -7.23
N ARG A 105 9.39 4.58 -6.94
CA ARG A 105 9.47 3.61 -5.84
C ARG A 105 10.78 3.77 -5.09
N HIS A 106 10.69 3.69 -3.76
CA HIS A 106 11.84 3.53 -2.88
C HIS A 106 11.65 2.23 -2.10
N THR A 107 12.70 1.47 -1.90
CA THR A 107 12.70 0.31 -1.02
C THR A 107 13.68 0.56 0.11
N ILE A 108 13.18 0.47 1.35
CA ILE A 108 13.94 0.69 2.56
C ILE A 108 13.96 -0.62 3.34
N VAL A 109 15.15 -1.12 3.67
CA VAL A 109 15.27 -2.31 4.52
C VAL A 109 14.98 -1.90 5.96
N TYR A 110 14.03 -2.59 6.59
CA TYR A 110 13.61 -2.31 7.95
C TYR A 110 13.34 -3.62 8.67
N HIS A 111 14.21 -3.97 9.63
CA HIS A 111 14.18 -5.28 10.28
C HIS A 111 13.12 -5.42 11.36
N GLU A 112 12.52 -4.32 11.80
CA GLU A 112 11.58 -4.30 12.93
C GLU A 112 10.12 -4.26 12.52
N LEU A 113 9.77 -4.85 11.38
CA LEU A 113 8.36 -5.00 10.99
C LEU A 113 7.64 -5.88 12.01
N PRO A 114 6.44 -5.48 12.46
CA PRO A 114 5.76 -6.22 13.53
C PRO A 114 5.20 -7.57 13.06
N GLY A 115 5.10 -8.50 14.01
CA GLY A 115 4.52 -9.82 13.77
C GLY A 115 5.29 -10.62 12.73
N ASN A 116 4.55 -11.29 11.85
CA ASN A 116 5.13 -12.08 10.77
C ASN A 116 5.26 -11.30 9.46
N MET A 117 5.07 -9.99 9.48
CA MET A 117 5.16 -9.18 8.27
C MET A 117 6.60 -9.12 7.75
N LEU A 118 6.75 -9.39 6.48
CA LEU A 118 8.04 -9.35 5.78
C LEU A 118 8.14 -8.10 4.89
N ILE A 119 7.03 -7.39 4.71
CA ILE A 119 6.92 -6.25 3.82
C ILE A 119 5.75 -5.36 4.24
N GLN A 120 5.88 -4.07 4.02
CA GLN A 120 4.77 -3.11 4.07
C GLN A 120 5.10 -1.94 3.15
N CYS A 121 4.15 -1.05 2.92
CA CYS A 121 4.39 0.11 2.08
C CYS A 121 3.49 1.27 2.47
N ASP A 122 3.74 2.43 1.87
CA ASP A 122 2.80 3.54 1.85
C ASP A 122 2.78 4.15 0.44
N LEU A 123 1.80 5.00 0.17
CA LEU A 123 1.66 5.60 -1.14
C LEU A 123 1.31 7.08 -1.06
N THR A 124 1.66 7.79 -2.13
CA THR A 124 1.22 9.15 -2.42
C THR A 124 0.57 9.14 -3.80
N ALA A 125 -0.55 9.80 -3.92
CA ALA A 125 -1.31 9.84 -5.17
C ALA A 125 -1.89 11.23 -5.42
N VAL A 126 -2.23 11.48 -6.68
CA VAL A 126 -2.94 12.70 -7.08
C VAL A 126 -4.21 12.23 -7.80
N VAL A 127 -5.35 12.47 -7.17
CA VAL A 127 -6.65 11.99 -7.65
C VAL A 127 -7.44 13.17 -8.19
N GLY A 128 -8.02 13.00 -9.37
CA GLY A 128 -8.89 14.02 -9.95
C GLY A 128 -10.15 14.23 -9.11
N GLU A 129 -10.75 15.39 -9.28
CA GLU A 129 -11.97 15.73 -8.57
C GLU A 129 -13.23 15.50 -9.40
#